data_f9ecdce2c05e0c97d67a59fc8e5480b8
#
_entry.id   f9ecdce2c05e0c97d67a59fc8e5480b8
#
_cell.length_a   1.000
_cell.length_b   1.000
_cell.length_c   1.000
_cell.angle_alpha   90.00
_cell.angle_beta   90.00
_cell.angle_gamma   90.00
#
_symmetry.space_group_name_H-M   'P 1'
#
loop_
_entity.id
_entity.type
_entity.pdbx_description
1 polymer ?
#
loop_
_entity_poly.entity_id
_entity_poly.type
_entity_poly.pdbx_seq_one_letter_code
_entity_poly.pdbx_strand_id
1 'polypeptide(L)'
;MIVSTQSQTIIQPPPNLLTNGNMDIWQRGTSFTSSTWRTNENGKCCVDRWKLMYDTTNVVSLSQSTDVPTGQGYQYSLLSTVVTANKKFAHIQYIPNTEAVKLAGRYVSIGFWAKTATSHAMSNVRAAVFSWTGTADTGISTVPGNATSSVFNAWSAAGTNPTQGSSWTMENTATNLPLTTSWSHYTINNIYVDTASLTNLAVAIWCDDTTNAAGNLLYITGIDLVDNATWMQTAKRSFTDELNKCNYHFYKSYPYAIVPGTAGGAATSNNPLAFVTPTTYIYQGLQTPIPSMFSTPTKACWSPKTGFANNFWFYG
;
A
#
# COMPACT_ATOMS: atom_id res chain seq x y z
N MET A 1 40.41 39.62 -14.17
CA MET A 1 39.02 39.18 -14.35
C MET A 1 38.82 37.95 -13.46
N ILE A 2 38.19 38.12 -12.30
CA ILE A 2 37.96 37.03 -11.36
C ILE A 2 36.57 36.48 -11.72
N VAL A 3 36.54 35.29 -12.30
CA VAL A 3 35.26 34.56 -12.55
C VAL A 3 34.86 33.89 -11.24
N SER A 4 33.91 34.47 -10.56
CA SER A 4 33.28 33.86 -9.40
C SER A 4 32.38 32.71 -9.88
N THR A 5 32.81 31.46 -9.75
CA THR A 5 31.96 30.30 -9.88
C THR A 5 31.11 30.19 -8.64
N GLN A 6 29.86 30.63 -8.70
CA GLN A 6 28.86 30.27 -7.68
C GLN A 6 28.64 28.77 -7.72
N SER A 7 29.08 28.08 -6.67
CA SER A 7 28.77 26.68 -6.45
C SER A 7 27.28 26.59 -6.13
N GLN A 8 26.47 26.17 -7.10
CA GLN A 8 25.07 25.82 -6.81
C GLN A 8 25.04 24.54 -5.99
N THR A 9 24.66 24.66 -4.74
CA THR A 9 24.36 23.47 -3.92
C THR A 9 23.10 22.81 -4.49
N ILE A 10 23.25 21.69 -5.20
CA ILE A 10 22.13 20.90 -5.67
C ILE A 10 21.58 20.17 -4.44
N ILE A 11 20.47 20.66 -3.89
CA ILE A 11 19.74 19.97 -2.83
C ILE A 11 18.99 18.82 -3.52
N GLN A 12 19.45 17.59 -3.29
CA GLN A 12 18.71 16.42 -3.78
C GLN A 12 17.40 16.25 -2.97
N PRO A 13 16.26 16.00 -3.65
CA PRO A 13 15.03 15.67 -2.96
C PRO A 13 15.22 14.44 -2.05
N PRO A 14 14.65 14.44 -0.85
CA PRO A 14 14.74 13.29 0.05
C PRO A 14 14.07 12.06 -0.59
N PRO A 15 14.51 10.84 -0.23
CA PRO A 15 13.83 9.63 -0.66
C PRO A 15 12.47 9.51 0.00
N ASN A 16 11.46 9.00 -0.73
CA ASN A 16 10.23 8.54 -0.10
C ASN A 16 10.52 7.23 0.65
N LEU A 17 10.21 7.17 1.93
CA LEU A 17 10.38 5.98 2.77
C LEU A 17 9.27 4.95 2.54
N LEU A 18 8.16 5.36 1.92
CA LEU A 18 7.09 4.45 1.49
C LEU A 18 7.38 3.87 0.11
N THR A 19 6.80 2.71 -0.15
CA THR A 19 6.84 2.04 -1.44
C THR A 19 5.48 2.17 -2.11
N ASN A 20 5.48 2.41 -3.43
CA ASN A 20 4.26 2.56 -4.22
C ASN A 20 3.30 3.66 -3.71
N GLY A 21 3.87 4.76 -3.23
CA GLY A 21 3.07 5.92 -2.83
C GLY A 21 2.36 6.60 -3.99
N ASN A 22 2.88 6.46 -5.21
CA ASN A 22 2.30 6.98 -6.46
C ASN A 22 1.15 6.13 -7.01
N MET A 23 0.83 4.98 -6.39
CA MET A 23 -0.20 4.04 -6.85
C MET A 23 0.05 3.48 -8.26
N ASP A 24 1.32 3.28 -8.64
CA ASP A 24 1.70 2.82 -9.99
C ASP A 24 1.68 1.29 -10.11
N ILE A 25 1.89 0.54 -9.02
CA ILE A 25 2.07 -0.91 -9.03
C ILE A 25 0.82 -1.64 -8.55
N TRP A 26 0.23 -2.43 -9.45
CA TRP A 26 -1.03 -3.17 -9.26
C TRP A 26 -0.90 -4.62 -9.74
N GLN A 27 -0.06 -5.43 -9.12
CA GLN A 27 0.23 -6.79 -9.59
C GLN A 27 -0.93 -7.78 -9.41
N ARG A 28 -1.87 -7.49 -8.51
CA ARG A 28 -3.01 -8.38 -8.18
C ARG A 28 -4.28 -8.06 -8.97
N GLY A 29 -4.24 -7.03 -9.82
CA GLY A 29 -5.37 -6.52 -10.57
C GLY A 29 -5.65 -5.05 -10.28
N THR A 30 -6.43 -4.40 -11.12
CA THR A 30 -6.72 -2.96 -11.07
C THR A 30 -8.13 -2.62 -10.62
N SER A 31 -8.98 -3.64 -10.35
CA SER A 31 -10.36 -3.47 -9.92
C SER A 31 -10.76 -4.55 -8.92
N PHE A 32 -11.23 -4.14 -7.76
CA PHE A 32 -11.60 -4.98 -6.62
C PHE A 32 -12.99 -4.57 -6.14
N THR A 33 -13.99 -4.90 -6.96
CA THR A 33 -15.37 -4.43 -6.81
C THR A 33 -16.36 -5.53 -6.48
N SER A 34 -15.96 -6.82 -6.61
CA SER A 34 -16.87 -7.94 -6.33
C SER A 34 -17.20 -8.06 -4.85
N SER A 35 -18.42 -8.51 -4.54
CA SER A 35 -18.83 -8.76 -3.15
C SER A 35 -17.96 -9.82 -2.48
N THR A 36 -17.56 -10.85 -3.22
CA THR A 36 -16.67 -11.92 -2.71
C THR A 36 -15.31 -11.37 -2.31
N TRP A 37 -14.73 -10.47 -3.10
CA TRP A 37 -13.49 -9.80 -2.74
C TRP A 37 -13.68 -8.99 -1.45
N ARG A 38 -14.69 -8.11 -1.42
CA ARG A 38 -14.92 -7.20 -0.28
C ARG A 38 -15.20 -7.87 1.05
N THR A 39 -15.65 -9.12 1.06
CA THR A 39 -15.92 -9.87 2.30
C THR A 39 -14.69 -10.54 2.91
N ASN A 40 -13.59 -10.69 2.15
CA ASN A 40 -12.45 -11.50 2.55
C ASN A 40 -11.11 -10.76 2.53
N GLU A 41 -11.10 -9.44 2.29
CA GLU A 41 -9.86 -8.72 1.98
C GLU A 41 -9.36 -7.79 3.10
N ASN A 42 -9.95 -7.85 4.31
CA ASN A 42 -9.42 -7.10 5.45
C ASN A 42 -7.96 -7.50 5.74
N GLY A 43 -7.08 -6.53 5.75
CA GLY A 43 -5.63 -6.73 5.92
C GLY A 43 -4.87 -7.17 4.66
N LYS A 44 -5.53 -7.35 3.52
CA LYS A 44 -4.87 -7.67 2.25
C LYS A 44 -4.51 -6.43 1.44
N CYS A 45 -3.55 -6.58 0.53
CA CYS A 45 -3.19 -5.56 -0.45
C CYS A 45 -3.97 -5.74 -1.74
N CYS A 46 -4.54 -4.67 -2.27
CA CYS A 46 -5.01 -4.57 -3.66
C CYS A 46 -4.02 -3.80 -4.51
N VAL A 47 -3.77 -2.55 -4.22
CA VAL A 47 -2.58 -1.83 -4.69
C VAL A 47 -1.36 -2.32 -3.90
N ASP A 48 -0.26 -2.59 -4.58
CA ASP A 48 0.89 -3.22 -3.91
C ASP A 48 1.41 -2.37 -2.76
N ARG A 49 1.78 -3.02 -1.66
CA ARG A 49 2.23 -2.48 -0.38
C ARG A 49 1.15 -1.87 0.51
N TRP A 50 0.03 -1.41 -0.02
CA TRP A 50 -1.04 -0.81 0.77
C TRP A 50 -2.09 -1.84 1.15
N LYS A 51 -2.32 -1.98 2.45
CA LYS A 51 -3.31 -2.89 3.03
C LYS A 51 -4.61 -2.14 3.30
N LEU A 52 -5.73 -2.79 3.00
CA LEU A 52 -7.04 -2.31 3.40
C LEU A 52 -7.37 -2.82 4.81
N MET A 53 -7.85 -1.94 5.68
CA MET A 53 -8.49 -2.30 6.95
C MET A 53 -9.89 -1.67 7.01
N TYR A 54 -10.85 -2.37 7.59
CA TYR A 54 -12.24 -1.88 7.71
C TYR A 54 -12.90 -2.39 8.99
N ASP A 55 -13.95 -1.70 9.43
CA ASP A 55 -14.70 -2.04 10.68
C ASP A 55 -15.69 -3.21 10.50
N THR A 56 -16.13 -3.47 9.26
CA THR A 56 -17.01 -4.60 8.92
C THR A 56 -16.80 -5.00 7.46
N THR A 57 -17.37 -6.12 7.03
CA THR A 57 -17.25 -6.60 5.65
C THR A 57 -17.95 -5.69 4.65
N ASN A 58 -17.53 -5.72 3.39
CA ASN A 58 -18.19 -5.06 2.26
C ASN A 58 -18.24 -3.52 2.36
N VAL A 59 -17.21 -2.89 2.91
CA VAL A 59 -17.20 -1.42 3.18
C VAL A 59 -16.93 -0.61 1.92
N VAL A 60 -15.87 -0.95 1.18
CA VAL A 60 -15.42 -0.20 0.01
C VAL A 60 -15.10 -1.11 -1.17
N SER A 61 -15.28 -0.59 -2.37
CA SER A 61 -14.65 -1.09 -3.59
C SER A 61 -13.38 -0.28 -3.84
N LEU A 62 -12.34 -0.95 -4.37
CA LEU A 62 -11.08 -0.29 -4.72
C LEU A 62 -10.80 -0.45 -6.20
N SER A 63 -10.28 0.60 -6.83
CA SER A 63 -9.88 0.56 -8.22
C SER A 63 -8.71 1.52 -8.50
N GLN A 64 -7.95 1.19 -9.53
CA GLN A 64 -7.00 2.09 -10.14
C GLN A 64 -7.77 3.15 -10.93
N SER A 65 -7.41 4.41 -10.75
CA SER A 65 -8.01 5.53 -11.47
C SER A 65 -6.93 6.33 -12.21
N THR A 66 -7.25 6.85 -13.38
CA THR A 66 -6.41 7.78 -14.15
C THR A 66 -6.69 9.24 -13.79
N ASP A 67 -7.66 9.50 -12.90
CA ASP A 67 -7.87 10.82 -12.35
C ASP A 67 -6.78 11.13 -11.33
N VAL A 68 -5.90 12.06 -11.66
CA VAL A 68 -4.69 12.41 -10.91
C VAL A 68 -4.46 13.92 -10.88
N PRO A 69 -3.66 14.46 -9.95
CA PRO A 69 -3.34 15.89 -9.91
C PRO A 69 -2.57 16.31 -11.17
N THR A 70 -3.13 17.29 -11.88
CA THR A 70 -2.57 17.80 -13.15
C THR A 70 -1.17 18.39 -12.93
N GLY A 71 -0.25 18.11 -13.84
CA GLY A 71 1.11 18.66 -13.82
C GLY A 71 2.03 18.07 -12.75
N GLN A 72 1.55 17.16 -11.91
CA GLN A 72 2.35 16.55 -10.85
C GLN A 72 3.07 15.28 -11.28
N GLY A 73 2.83 14.78 -12.51
CA GLY A 73 3.51 13.60 -13.09
C GLY A 73 3.13 12.28 -12.40
N TYR A 74 1.93 12.14 -11.87
CA TYR A 74 1.33 10.88 -11.45
C TYR A 74 0.55 10.27 -12.62
N GLN A 75 0.54 8.95 -12.73
CA GLN A 75 -0.23 8.22 -13.74
C GLN A 75 -1.53 7.67 -13.17
N TYR A 76 -1.51 7.29 -11.90
CA TYR A 76 -2.62 6.63 -11.25
C TYR A 76 -2.89 7.17 -9.86
N SER A 77 -4.13 6.97 -9.42
CA SER A 77 -4.56 7.14 -8.04
C SER A 77 -5.33 5.90 -7.56
N LEU A 78 -5.36 5.71 -6.26
CA LEU A 78 -6.24 4.75 -5.61
C LEU A 78 -7.60 5.40 -5.42
N LEU A 79 -8.63 4.83 -6.05
CA LEU A 79 -10.02 5.19 -5.85
C LEU A 79 -10.67 4.21 -4.87
N SER A 80 -11.16 4.74 -3.77
CA SER A 80 -12.02 4.05 -2.81
C SER A 80 -13.46 4.53 -2.98
N THR A 81 -14.37 3.60 -3.29
CA THR A 81 -15.82 3.87 -3.41
C THR A 81 -16.54 3.20 -2.26
N VAL A 82 -17.24 3.98 -1.43
CA VAL A 82 -18.05 3.44 -0.33
C VAL A 82 -19.16 2.58 -0.88
N VAL A 83 -19.27 1.36 -0.38
CA VAL A 83 -20.33 0.39 -0.75
C VAL A 83 -21.39 0.31 0.34
N THR A 84 -20.97 0.15 1.58
CA THR A 84 -21.87 0.14 2.73
C THR A 84 -21.76 1.46 3.47
N ALA A 85 -22.87 2.18 3.55
CA ALA A 85 -22.94 3.46 4.23
C ALA A 85 -22.58 3.37 5.72
N ASN A 86 -22.11 4.46 6.29
CA ASN A 86 -21.79 4.61 7.72
C ASN A 86 -20.71 3.62 8.21
N LYS A 87 -19.74 3.28 7.37
CA LYS A 87 -18.65 2.36 7.68
C LYS A 87 -17.30 3.02 7.54
N LYS A 88 -16.32 2.44 8.18
CA LYS A 88 -14.95 2.96 8.32
C LYS A 88 -13.96 2.07 7.61
N PHE A 89 -12.92 2.69 7.05
CA PHE A 89 -11.84 1.96 6.40
C PHE A 89 -10.53 2.75 6.45
N ALA A 90 -9.42 2.05 6.28
CA ALA A 90 -8.08 2.63 6.23
C ALA A 90 -7.23 1.98 5.15
N HIS A 91 -6.34 2.77 4.57
CA HIS A 91 -5.22 2.31 3.78
C HIS A 91 -3.95 2.43 4.62
N ILE A 92 -3.25 1.30 4.82
CA ILE A 92 -2.09 1.23 5.73
C ILE A 92 -0.89 0.64 5.00
N GLN A 93 0.27 1.24 5.19
CA GLN A 93 1.54 0.66 4.82
C GLN A 93 2.43 0.48 6.03
N TYR A 94 2.97 -0.73 6.22
CA TYR A 94 3.96 -1.05 7.25
C TYR A 94 5.36 -0.86 6.70
N ILE A 95 6.22 -0.21 7.49
CA ILE A 95 7.63 0.03 7.21
C ILE A 95 8.44 -1.01 7.97
N PRO A 96 9.30 -1.80 7.27
CA PRO A 96 10.12 -2.83 7.88
C PRO A 96 11.06 -2.30 8.95
N ASN A 97 11.46 -3.16 9.88
CA ASN A 97 12.39 -2.83 10.96
C ASN A 97 13.68 -2.17 10.45
N THR A 98 14.27 -2.70 9.40
CA THR A 98 15.53 -2.19 8.81
C THR A 98 15.46 -0.72 8.40
N GLU A 99 14.29 -0.21 8.09
CA GLU A 99 14.07 1.19 7.73
C GLU A 99 13.52 2.00 8.91
N ALA A 100 12.62 1.40 9.68
CA ALA A 100 11.94 2.07 10.78
C ALA A 100 12.90 2.50 11.89
N VAL A 101 13.83 1.64 12.29
CA VAL A 101 14.79 1.93 13.39
C VAL A 101 15.71 3.12 13.10
N LYS A 102 15.91 3.44 11.83
CA LYS A 102 16.70 4.61 11.40
C LYS A 102 16.00 5.93 11.73
N LEU A 103 14.70 5.89 11.99
CA LEU A 103 13.86 7.06 12.26
C LEU A 103 13.62 7.30 13.73
N ALA A 104 14.07 6.41 14.62
CA ALA A 104 13.93 6.57 16.05
C ALA A 104 14.57 7.88 16.53
N GLY A 105 13.82 8.70 17.28
CA GLY A 105 14.26 10.00 17.76
C GLY A 105 14.36 11.10 16.69
N ARG A 106 13.80 10.86 15.50
CA ARG A 106 13.81 11.82 14.40
C ARG A 106 12.42 12.38 14.13
N TYR A 107 12.39 13.50 13.47
CA TYR A 107 11.14 14.07 12.97
C TYR A 107 10.88 13.60 11.55
N VAL A 108 9.67 13.12 11.31
CA VAL A 108 9.18 12.75 9.97
C VAL A 108 7.99 13.62 9.58
N SER A 109 7.68 13.64 8.29
CA SER A 109 6.49 14.32 7.76
C SER A 109 5.83 13.44 6.71
N ILE A 110 4.47 13.46 6.70
CA ILE A 110 3.66 12.82 5.66
C ILE A 110 3.18 13.89 4.67
N GLY A 111 3.20 13.58 3.38
CA GLY A 111 2.54 14.35 2.34
C GLY A 111 1.77 13.44 1.41
N PHE A 112 0.64 13.88 0.89
CA PHE A 112 -0.11 13.15 -0.14
C PHE A 112 -1.12 14.04 -0.85
N TRP A 113 -1.49 13.65 -2.05
CA TRP A 113 -2.58 14.25 -2.80
C TRP A 113 -3.86 13.48 -2.56
N ALA A 114 -4.95 14.21 -2.29
CA ALA A 114 -6.27 13.62 -2.14
C ALA A 114 -7.36 14.56 -2.65
N LYS A 115 -8.49 13.98 -3.04
CA LYS A 115 -9.75 14.66 -3.32
C LYS A 115 -10.94 13.76 -3.05
N THR A 116 -12.11 14.36 -2.96
CA THR A 116 -13.41 13.69 -2.99
C THR A 116 -14.16 14.05 -4.28
N ALA A 117 -15.42 13.68 -4.42
CA ALA A 117 -16.25 14.06 -5.58
C ALA A 117 -17.37 15.03 -5.19
N THR A 118 -17.82 15.83 -6.14
CA THR A 118 -18.81 16.92 -5.89
C THR A 118 -20.13 16.40 -5.32
N SER A 119 -20.68 15.33 -5.90
CA SER A 119 -21.96 14.75 -5.47
C SER A 119 -21.81 13.55 -4.53
N HIS A 120 -20.58 13.12 -4.27
CA HIS A 120 -20.26 11.94 -3.47
C HIS A 120 -19.08 12.26 -2.55
N ALA A 121 -19.22 13.35 -1.80
CA ALA A 121 -18.17 13.84 -0.91
C ALA A 121 -17.93 12.88 0.27
N MET A 122 -16.67 12.70 0.61
CA MET A 122 -16.22 11.98 1.79
C MET A 122 -15.65 12.99 2.79
N SER A 123 -15.96 12.82 4.06
CA SER A 123 -15.45 13.65 5.15
C SER A 123 -14.67 12.80 6.17
N ASN A 124 -14.19 13.44 7.23
CA ASN A 124 -13.45 12.79 8.32
C ASN A 124 -12.29 11.90 7.88
N VAL A 125 -11.58 12.28 6.82
CA VAL A 125 -10.35 11.63 6.40
C VAL A 125 -9.19 12.15 7.23
N ARG A 126 -8.38 11.23 7.75
CA ARG A 126 -7.26 11.51 8.64
C ARG A 126 -6.03 10.72 8.23
N ALA A 127 -4.87 11.13 8.71
CA ALA A 127 -3.63 10.39 8.51
C ALA A 127 -2.72 10.47 9.76
N ALA A 128 -1.95 9.41 9.99
CA ALA A 128 -0.97 9.38 11.06
C ALA A 128 0.17 8.41 10.78
N VAL A 129 1.28 8.63 11.51
CA VAL A 129 2.37 7.68 11.69
C VAL A 129 2.14 6.92 13.00
N PHE A 130 2.45 5.64 12.98
CA PHE A 130 2.35 4.77 14.15
C PHE A 130 3.68 4.04 14.38
N SER A 131 4.15 3.99 15.62
CA SER A 131 5.31 3.21 16.03
C SER A 131 4.88 1.86 16.63
N TRP A 132 5.65 0.82 16.33
CA TRP A 132 5.49 -0.54 16.86
C TRP A 132 6.65 -0.90 17.77
N THR A 133 6.35 -1.41 18.95
CA THR A 133 7.32 -1.81 19.97
C THR A 133 7.37 -3.32 20.24
N GLY A 134 6.62 -4.11 19.47
CA GLY A 134 6.66 -5.58 19.54
C GLY A 134 7.87 -6.17 18.83
N THR A 135 7.84 -7.48 18.59
CA THR A 135 8.92 -8.16 17.87
C THR A 135 9.05 -7.62 16.44
N ALA A 136 10.29 -7.34 16.02
CA ALA A 136 10.60 -6.79 14.70
C ALA A 136 10.02 -7.68 13.58
N ASP A 137 9.27 -7.05 12.67
CA ASP A 137 8.68 -7.64 11.46
C ASP A 137 7.76 -8.85 11.70
N THR A 138 7.41 -9.14 12.95
CA THR A 138 6.57 -10.28 13.33
C THR A 138 5.48 -9.88 14.31
N GLY A 139 4.41 -10.68 14.35
CA GLY A 139 3.30 -10.48 15.29
C GLY A 139 2.40 -9.29 14.99
N ILE A 140 2.68 -8.51 13.96
CA ILE A 140 1.85 -7.37 13.55
C ILE A 140 0.54 -7.92 12.94
N SER A 141 -0.59 -7.60 13.56
CA SER A 141 -1.89 -7.90 12.98
C SER A 141 -2.21 -6.95 11.83
N THR A 142 -2.63 -7.52 10.72
CA THR A 142 -3.02 -6.77 9.53
C THR A 142 -4.54 -6.55 9.45
N VAL A 143 -5.25 -6.93 10.50
CA VAL A 143 -6.71 -6.75 10.64
C VAL A 143 -7.02 -6.07 11.97
N PRO A 144 -8.14 -5.34 12.11
CA PRO A 144 -8.58 -4.77 13.38
C PRO A 144 -8.92 -5.84 14.44
N GLY A 145 -8.99 -5.43 15.69
CA GLY A 145 -9.56 -6.25 16.77
C GLY A 145 -8.55 -7.05 17.58
N ASN A 146 -7.25 -6.94 17.36
CA ASN A 146 -6.25 -7.53 18.25
C ASN A 146 -5.72 -6.48 19.21
N ALA A 147 -6.03 -6.67 20.51
CA ALA A 147 -5.71 -5.72 21.58
C ALA A 147 -4.21 -5.43 21.78
N THR A 148 -3.32 -6.26 21.24
CA THR A 148 -1.88 -6.07 21.33
C THR A 148 -1.27 -5.60 20.02
N SER A 149 -1.66 -6.22 18.90
CA SER A 149 -0.88 -6.17 17.67
C SER A 149 -1.55 -5.45 16.49
N SER A 150 -2.82 -5.03 16.62
CA SER A 150 -3.49 -4.26 15.56
C SER A 150 -3.14 -2.78 15.64
N VAL A 151 -2.79 -2.16 14.51
CA VAL A 151 -2.69 -0.69 14.39
C VAL A 151 -4.02 -0.05 14.80
N PHE A 152 -5.15 -0.61 14.34
CA PHE A 152 -6.48 -0.26 14.80
C PHE A 152 -7.07 -1.43 15.57
N ASN A 153 -6.99 -1.38 16.90
CA ASN A 153 -7.64 -2.35 17.77
C ASN A 153 -9.16 -2.19 17.70
N ALA A 154 -9.66 -0.95 17.85
CA ALA A 154 -11.07 -0.66 17.69
C ALA A 154 -11.27 0.67 16.97
N TRP A 155 -12.28 0.69 16.10
CA TRP A 155 -12.77 1.90 15.49
C TRP A 155 -13.59 2.70 16.51
N SER A 156 -13.31 3.99 16.59
CA SER A 156 -14.00 4.91 17.50
C SER A 156 -15.15 5.64 16.80
N ALA A 157 -15.88 6.47 17.52
CA ALA A 157 -16.93 7.31 16.94
C ALA A 157 -16.35 8.24 15.85
N ALA A 158 -17.20 8.70 14.93
CA ALA A 158 -16.82 9.66 13.92
C ALA A 158 -16.19 10.91 14.55
N GLY A 159 -15.12 11.38 13.94
CA GLY A 159 -14.37 12.52 14.46
C GLY A 159 -13.41 12.21 15.60
N THR A 160 -13.29 10.95 16.04
CA THR A 160 -12.32 10.50 17.03
C THR A 160 -11.34 9.50 16.43
N ASN A 161 -10.13 9.44 16.98
CA ASN A 161 -9.11 8.52 16.47
C ASN A 161 -9.42 7.09 16.93
N PRO A 162 -9.12 6.06 16.10
CA PRO A 162 -9.24 4.66 16.51
C PRO A 162 -8.28 4.36 17.66
N THR A 163 -8.64 3.40 18.52
CA THR A 163 -7.72 2.89 19.53
C THR A 163 -6.72 1.94 18.89
N GLN A 164 -5.49 1.95 19.42
CA GLN A 164 -4.42 1.08 18.96
C GLN A 164 -4.32 -0.17 19.86
N GLY A 165 -3.73 -1.24 19.33
CA GLY A 165 -3.21 -2.34 20.16
C GLY A 165 -2.08 -1.83 21.05
N SER A 166 -1.87 -2.47 22.20
CA SER A 166 -0.95 -2.00 23.24
C SER A 166 0.53 -1.88 22.82
N SER A 167 0.92 -2.53 21.72
CA SER A 167 2.26 -2.38 21.15
C SER A 167 2.36 -1.30 20.07
N TRP A 168 1.28 -0.57 19.81
CA TRP A 168 1.25 0.54 18.86
C TRP A 168 1.03 1.87 19.57
N THR A 169 1.73 2.88 19.08
CA THR A 169 1.55 4.28 19.51
C THR A 169 1.31 5.14 18.27
N MET A 170 0.32 6.02 18.32
CA MET A 170 0.08 7.05 17.29
C MET A 170 0.98 8.24 17.59
N GLU A 171 1.90 8.57 16.68
CA GLU A 171 2.94 9.58 16.89
C GLU A 171 2.47 11.02 16.65
N ASN A 172 1.33 11.22 16.02
CA ASN A 172 0.73 12.54 15.84
C ASN A 172 -0.74 12.53 16.17
N THR A 173 -1.27 13.62 16.70
CA THR A 173 -2.72 13.80 16.86
C THR A 173 -3.36 14.00 15.50
N ALA A 174 -4.01 12.96 15.00
CA ALA A 174 -4.67 13.03 13.70
C ALA A 174 -5.96 13.85 13.79
N THR A 175 -6.11 14.81 12.87
CA THR A 175 -7.29 15.67 12.71
C THR A 175 -7.91 15.50 11.33
N ASN A 176 -9.18 15.86 11.19
CA ASN A 176 -9.85 15.81 9.91
C ASN A 176 -9.15 16.71 8.88
N LEU A 177 -8.88 16.14 7.72
CA LEU A 177 -8.35 16.88 6.57
C LEU A 177 -9.52 17.56 5.83
N PRO A 178 -9.38 18.83 5.46
CA PRO A 178 -10.43 19.56 4.73
C PRO A 178 -10.41 19.16 3.25
N LEU A 179 -10.89 17.94 2.94
CA LEU A 179 -10.93 17.44 1.57
C LEU A 179 -11.79 18.34 0.68
N THR A 180 -11.31 18.56 -0.53
CA THR A 180 -12.00 19.32 -1.57
C THR A 180 -12.34 18.41 -2.77
N THR A 181 -13.17 18.90 -3.66
CA THR A 181 -13.52 18.20 -4.92
C THR A 181 -12.44 18.33 -5.99
N SER A 182 -11.49 19.22 -5.78
CA SER A 182 -10.28 19.36 -6.58
C SER A 182 -9.11 18.70 -5.87
N TRP A 183 -8.14 18.20 -6.63
CA TRP A 183 -6.89 17.67 -6.07
C TRP A 183 -6.19 18.73 -5.22
N SER A 184 -5.90 18.39 -3.98
CA SER A 184 -5.15 19.21 -3.03
C SER A 184 -4.04 18.38 -2.39
N HIS A 185 -2.93 19.03 -2.11
CA HIS A 185 -1.83 18.42 -1.39
C HIS A 185 -2.00 18.66 0.11
N TYR A 186 -1.98 17.59 0.88
CA TYR A 186 -2.08 17.62 2.35
C TYR A 186 -0.75 17.21 2.96
N THR A 187 -0.32 17.93 4.00
CA THR A 187 0.91 17.63 4.73
C THR A 187 0.63 17.56 6.24
N ILE A 188 1.29 16.63 6.89
CA ILE A 188 1.35 16.53 8.34
C ILE A 188 2.83 16.56 8.69
N ASN A 189 3.23 17.66 9.30
CA ASN A 189 4.63 17.97 9.57
C ASN A 189 4.98 17.72 11.04
N ASN A 190 6.29 17.66 11.32
CA ASN A 190 6.83 17.69 12.67
C ASN A 190 6.33 16.52 13.54
N ILE A 191 6.26 15.32 12.98
CA ILE A 191 5.89 14.11 13.71
C ILE A 191 7.16 13.54 14.32
N TYR A 192 7.26 13.57 15.65
CA TYR A 192 8.39 12.98 16.37
C TYR A 192 8.18 11.48 16.51
N VAL A 193 9.15 10.68 16.04
CA VAL A 193 9.12 9.23 16.18
C VAL A 193 9.81 8.85 17.48
N ASP A 194 9.07 8.25 18.41
CA ASP A 194 9.58 7.85 19.72
C ASP A 194 10.77 6.88 19.60
N THR A 195 11.69 6.99 20.54
CA THR A 195 12.88 6.14 20.65
C THR A 195 12.64 4.86 21.47
N ALA A 196 11.55 4.80 22.23
CA ALA A 196 11.28 3.72 23.17
C ALA A 196 10.98 2.39 22.43
N SER A 197 11.99 1.55 22.26
CA SER A 197 11.87 0.19 21.72
C SER A 197 11.25 0.10 20.32
N LEU A 198 11.39 1.14 19.51
CA LEU A 198 10.89 1.15 18.14
C LEU A 198 11.45 -0.02 17.32
N THR A 199 10.57 -0.81 16.72
CA THR A 199 10.96 -1.90 15.80
C THR A 199 10.38 -1.74 14.41
N ASN A 200 9.14 -1.24 14.27
CA ASN A 200 8.53 -0.98 12.97
C ASN A 200 7.73 0.33 13.02
N LEU A 201 7.42 0.86 11.85
CA LEU A 201 6.48 1.97 11.69
C LEU A 201 5.31 1.57 10.78
N ALA A 202 4.24 2.34 10.85
CA ALA A 202 3.16 2.30 9.88
C ALA A 202 2.70 3.71 9.55
N VAL A 203 2.25 3.90 8.30
CA VAL A 203 1.50 5.08 7.87
C VAL A 203 0.10 4.64 7.54
N ALA A 204 -0.91 5.30 8.09
CA ALA A 204 -2.30 5.04 7.76
C ALA A 204 -3.01 6.32 7.33
N ILE A 205 -3.87 6.18 6.32
CA ILE A 205 -4.86 7.18 5.89
C ILE A 205 -6.23 6.51 6.01
N TRP A 206 -7.14 7.09 6.77
CA TRP A 206 -8.44 6.47 7.04
C TRP A 206 -9.59 7.44 6.99
N CYS A 207 -10.77 6.89 6.75
CA CYS A 207 -12.04 7.56 6.92
C CYS A 207 -12.79 6.92 8.08
N ASP A 208 -13.17 7.72 9.05
CA ASP A 208 -13.93 7.31 10.23
C ASP A 208 -15.32 7.93 10.30
N ASP A 209 -15.80 8.49 9.18
CA ASP A 209 -17.10 9.13 9.09
C ASP A 209 -18.24 8.12 9.06
N THR A 210 -19.09 8.18 10.09
CA THR A 210 -20.30 7.35 10.15
C THR A 210 -21.47 7.96 9.34
N THR A 211 -21.28 9.08 8.66
CA THR A 211 -22.27 9.69 7.77
C THR A 211 -21.98 9.45 6.28
N ASN A 212 -20.95 8.68 5.95
CA ASN A 212 -20.63 8.33 4.58
C ASN A 212 -21.79 7.57 3.92
N ALA A 213 -22.23 8.06 2.78
CA ALA A 213 -23.22 7.40 1.95
C ALA A 213 -22.57 6.40 0.99
N ALA A 214 -23.32 5.39 0.58
CA ALA A 214 -22.90 4.54 -0.53
C ALA A 214 -22.67 5.37 -1.79
N GLY A 215 -21.56 5.11 -2.48
CA GLY A 215 -21.12 5.89 -3.64
C GLY A 215 -20.16 7.01 -3.31
N ASN A 216 -19.90 7.37 -2.04
CA ASN A 216 -18.90 8.37 -1.70
C ASN A 216 -17.50 7.94 -2.16
N LEU A 217 -16.72 8.90 -2.65
CA LEU A 217 -15.46 8.66 -3.34
C LEU A 217 -14.29 9.33 -2.61
N LEU A 218 -13.20 8.58 -2.45
CA LEU A 218 -11.92 9.09 -2.00
C LEU A 218 -10.83 8.69 -3.00
N TYR A 219 -10.15 9.70 -3.55
CA TYR A 219 -8.99 9.53 -4.42
C TYR A 219 -7.73 9.90 -3.66
N ILE A 220 -6.72 9.05 -3.74
CA ILE A 220 -5.42 9.27 -3.08
C ILE A 220 -4.28 8.88 -4.03
N THR A 221 -3.23 9.71 -4.08
CA THR A 221 -1.97 9.39 -4.77
C THR A 221 -0.81 10.20 -4.19
N GLY A 222 0.42 9.89 -4.58
CA GLY A 222 1.61 10.64 -4.19
C GLY A 222 1.81 10.67 -2.67
N ILE A 223 1.69 9.51 -2.02
CA ILE A 223 1.88 9.41 -0.58
C ILE A 223 3.37 9.30 -0.29
N ASP A 224 3.89 10.28 0.43
CA ASP A 224 5.28 10.37 0.85
C ASP A 224 5.40 10.33 2.37
N LEU A 225 6.39 9.62 2.87
CA LEU A 225 6.95 9.79 4.21
C LEU A 225 8.40 10.22 4.04
N VAL A 226 8.76 11.34 4.63
CA VAL A 226 10.10 11.90 4.57
C VAL A 226 10.72 12.01 5.96
N ASP A 227 12.03 11.73 6.04
CA ASP A 227 12.83 11.92 7.25
C ASP A 227 13.22 13.41 7.35
N ASN A 228 12.24 14.23 7.68
CA ASN A 228 12.40 15.67 7.92
C ASN A 228 11.20 16.20 8.72
N ALA A 229 11.44 17.21 9.54
CA ALA A 229 10.39 17.89 10.31
C ALA A 229 9.37 18.64 9.44
N THR A 230 9.77 19.07 8.24
CA THR A 230 8.88 19.70 7.25
C THR A 230 8.82 18.83 6.00
N TRP A 231 7.65 18.59 5.49
CA TRP A 231 7.50 17.83 4.25
C TRP A 231 8.24 18.51 3.11
N MET A 232 8.93 17.71 2.32
CA MET A 232 9.60 18.10 1.10
C MET A 232 9.22 17.13 0.00
N GLN A 233 9.05 17.63 -1.22
CA GLN A 233 8.75 16.77 -2.37
C GLN A 233 9.87 15.75 -2.56
N THR A 234 9.48 14.48 -2.64
CA THR A 234 10.42 13.39 -2.86
C THR A 234 10.76 13.20 -4.34
N ALA A 235 11.92 12.60 -4.60
CA ALA A 235 12.24 12.15 -5.95
C ALA A 235 11.31 10.98 -6.33
N LYS A 236 10.66 11.10 -7.50
CA LYS A 236 9.86 10.00 -8.04
C LYS A 236 10.77 8.88 -8.52
N ARG A 237 10.47 7.67 -8.10
CA ARG A 237 11.18 6.48 -8.59
C ARG A 237 10.68 6.11 -9.98
N SER A 238 11.54 5.47 -10.77
CA SER A 238 11.11 4.84 -12.02
C SER A 238 10.11 3.70 -11.74
N PHE A 239 9.28 3.36 -12.72
CA PHE A 239 8.36 2.21 -12.61
C PHE A 239 9.11 0.91 -12.26
N THR A 240 10.27 0.69 -12.87
CA THR A 240 11.10 -0.51 -12.63
C THR A 240 11.62 -0.57 -11.20
N ASP A 241 12.11 0.55 -10.66
CA ASP A 241 12.60 0.61 -9.28
C ASP A 241 11.47 0.39 -8.28
N GLU A 242 10.30 0.98 -8.53
CA GLU A 242 9.13 0.81 -7.68
C GLU A 242 8.61 -0.64 -7.73
N LEU A 243 8.56 -1.24 -8.93
CA LEU A 243 8.18 -2.64 -9.11
C LEU A 243 9.15 -3.58 -8.37
N ASN A 244 10.46 -3.34 -8.45
CA ASN A 244 11.47 -4.13 -7.76
C ASN A 244 11.28 -4.06 -6.22
N LYS A 245 10.96 -2.88 -5.68
CA LYS A 245 10.63 -2.72 -4.27
C LYS A 245 9.34 -3.46 -3.88
N CYS A 246 8.34 -3.45 -4.75
CA CYS A 246 7.11 -4.22 -4.53
C CYS A 246 7.36 -5.73 -4.60
N ASN A 247 8.21 -6.20 -5.54
CA ASN A 247 8.58 -7.60 -5.70
C ASN A 247 9.28 -8.18 -4.47
N TYR A 248 9.93 -7.35 -3.67
CA TYR A 248 10.51 -7.75 -2.38
C TYR A 248 9.44 -8.25 -1.38
N HIS A 249 8.19 -7.84 -1.55
CA HIS A 249 7.07 -8.21 -0.69
C HIS A 249 6.01 -9.09 -1.36
N PHE A 250 5.90 -9.01 -2.67
CA PHE A 250 4.99 -9.83 -3.47
C PHE A 250 5.55 -10.02 -4.87
N TYR A 251 5.80 -11.24 -5.24
CA TYR A 251 6.28 -11.64 -6.55
C TYR A 251 5.32 -12.62 -7.22
N LYS A 252 5.11 -12.48 -8.51
CA LYS A 252 4.35 -13.41 -9.35
C LYS A 252 5.13 -13.77 -10.61
N SER A 253 5.00 -15.01 -11.07
CA SER A 253 5.59 -15.49 -12.33
C SER A 253 4.78 -15.10 -13.57
N TYR A 254 3.59 -14.53 -13.40
CA TYR A 254 2.76 -14.00 -14.48
C TYR A 254 3.32 -12.68 -15.00
N PRO A 255 3.10 -12.33 -16.29
CA PRO A 255 3.36 -10.99 -16.78
C PRO A 255 2.64 -9.94 -15.91
N TYR A 256 3.21 -8.73 -15.84
CA TYR A 256 2.72 -7.69 -14.93
C TYR A 256 1.21 -7.44 -15.05
N ALA A 257 0.68 -7.36 -16.27
CA ALA A 257 -0.74 -7.04 -16.52
C ALA A 257 -1.70 -8.23 -16.27
N ILE A 258 -1.19 -9.44 -16.04
CA ILE A 258 -2.03 -10.64 -15.88
C ILE A 258 -2.24 -10.93 -14.41
N VAL A 259 -3.51 -10.97 -13.99
CA VAL A 259 -3.89 -11.33 -12.61
C VAL A 259 -3.53 -12.80 -12.35
N PRO A 260 -2.90 -13.15 -11.22
CA PRO A 260 -2.64 -14.52 -10.85
C PRO A 260 -3.92 -15.36 -10.82
N GLY A 261 -3.87 -16.57 -11.37
CA GLY A 261 -5.04 -17.45 -11.49
C GLY A 261 -5.88 -17.24 -12.76
N THR A 262 -5.49 -16.34 -13.66
CA THR A 262 -6.16 -16.19 -14.95
C THR A 262 -5.89 -17.41 -15.84
N ALA A 263 -6.94 -18.07 -16.33
CA ALA A 263 -6.84 -19.19 -17.28
C ALA A 263 -6.16 -18.73 -18.59
N GLY A 264 -5.21 -19.50 -19.11
CA GLY A 264 -4.43 -19.15 -20.30
C GLY A 264 -3.39 -18.04 -20.09
N GLY A 265 -3.40 -17.36 -18.94
CA GLY A 265 -2.48 -16.25 -18.64
C GLY A 265 -1.00 -16.67 -18.54
N ALA A 266 -0.73 -17.94 -18.29
CA ALA A 266 0.62 -18.47 -18.25
C ALA A 266 1.22 -18.78 -19.65
N ALA A 267 0.42 -18.80 -20.70
CA ALA A 267 0.94 -18.97 -22.06
C ALA A 267 1.85 -17.81 -22.49
N THR A 268 1.75 -16.68 -21.82
CA THR A 268 2.58 -15.48 -22.00
C THR A 268 3.53 -15.24 -20.81
N SER A 269 3.56 -16.16 -19.83
CA SER A 269 4.45 -16.01 -18.69
C SER A 269 5.90 -16.23 -19.11
N ASN A 270 6.81 -15.46 -18.53
CA ASN A 270 8.26 -15.72 -18.61
C ASN A 270 8.65 -17.00 -17.85
N ASN A 271 7.72 -17.95 -17.74
CA ASN A 271 7.98 -19.22 -17.08
C ASN A 271 8.81 -20.07 -18.04
N PRO A 272 9.99 -20.49 -17.66
CA PRO A 272 10.87 -21.24 -18.53
C PRO A 272 10.23 -22.58 -18.88
N LEU A 273 10.33 -22.87 -20.15
CA LEU A 273 9.93 -24.05 -20.89
C LEU A 273 10.11 -25.35 -20.09
N ALA A 274 9.03 -26.09 -19.93
CA ALA A 274 9.13 -27.54 -19.71
C ALA A 274 9.56 -28.17 -21.04
N PHE A 275 10.71 -28.79 -21.06
CA PHE A 275 11.12 -29.63 -22.21
C PHE A 275 10.41 -30.98 -22.09
N VAL A 276 9.59 -31.32 -23.07
CA VAL A 276 8.98 -32.63 -23.21
C VAL A 276 9.90 -33.47 -24.07
N THR A 277 10.48 -34.53 -23.52
CA THR A 277 11.16 -35.56 -24.30
C THR A 277 10.16 -36.68 -24.62
N PRO A 278 10.20 -37.31 -25.83
CA PRO A 278 9.13 -38.20 -26.30
C PRO A 278 8.96 -39.51 -25.52
N THR A 279 9.82 -39.83 -24.59
CA THR A 279 9.83 -41.16 -23.92
C THR A 279 10.00 -41.12 -22.41
N THR A 280 10.30 -39.98 -21.80
CA THR A 280 10.39 -39.88 -20.34
C THR A 280 10.14 -38.43 -19.98
N TYR A 281 9.08 -38.17 -19.22
CA TYR A 281 8.74 -36.80 -18.76
C TYR A 281 9.72 -36.40 -17.66
N ILE A 282 10.83 -35.77 -18.03
CA ILE A 282 11.71 -35.12 -17.06
C ILE A 282 11.31 -33.64 -17.03
N TYR A 283 10.59 -33.27 -16.01
CA TYR A 283 10.29 -31.83 -15.72
C TYR A 283 11.54 -31.20 -15.10
N GLN A 284 12.47 -30.77 -15.90
CA GLN A 284 13.49 -29.83 -15.47
C GLN A 284 12.84 -28.43 -15.53
N GLY A 285 12.19 -28.03 -14.46
CA GLY A 285 11.78 -26.65 -14.29
C GLY A 285 13.03 -25.77 -14.20
N LEU A 286 13.31 -24.97 -15.23
CA LEU A 286 14.19 -23.83 -15.05
C LEU A 286 13.51 -22.97 -13.96
N GLN A 287 14.11 -22.92 -12.79
CA GLN A 287 13.67 -21.96 -11.76
C GLN A 287 14.08 -20.57 -12.27
N THR A 288 13.10 -19.76 -12.68
CA THR A 288 13.36 -18.32 -12.71
C THR A 288 13.79 -17.94 -11.29
N PRO A 289 14.93 -17.28 -11.11
CA PRO A 289 15.35 -16.86 -9.79
C PRO A 289 14.23 -15.97 -9.20
N ILE A 290 13.62 -16.47 -8.12
CA ILE A 290 12.71 -15.66 -7.32
C ILE A 290 13.56 -14.56 -6.71
N PRO A 291 13.21 -13.28 -6.85
CA PRO A 291 13.96 -12.21 -6.22
C PRO A 291 14.02 -12.43 -4.71
N SER A 292 15.08 -11.95 -4.09
CA SER A 292 15.19 -11.92 -2.62
C SER A 292 13.93 -11.32 -2.03
N MET A 293 13.26 -12.01 -1.13
CA MET A 293 12.01 -11.54 -0.52
C MET A 293 12.22 -11.19 0.94
N PHE A 294 11.41 -10.24 1.43
CA PHE A 294 11.45 -9.75 2.81
C PHE A 294 11.30 -10.86 3.87
N SER A 295 10.48 -11.84 3.60
CA SER A 295 10.27 -13.01 4.45
C SER A 295 9.97 -14.24 3.60
N THR A 296 9.97 -15.43 4.19
CA THR A 296 9.54 -16.66 3.50
C THR A 296 8.11 -16.45 2.96
N PRO A 297 7.90 -16.49 1.64
CA PRO A 297 6.60 -16.20 1.06
C PRO A 297 5.62 -17.35 1.27
N THR A 298 4.36 -17.02 1.50
CA THR A 298 3.26 -17.96 1.28
C THR A 298 3.12 -18.16 -0.23
N LYS A 299 3.28 -19.40 -0.69
CA LYS A 299 3.22 -19.76 -2.11
C LYS A 299 1.82 -20.19 -2.48
N ALA A 300 1.32 -19.71 -3.61
CA ALA A 300 0.10 -20.22 -4.24
C ALA A 300 0.43 -20.62 -5.68
N CYS A 301 -0.04 -21.80 -6.07
CA CYS A 301 0.14 -22.33 -7.42
C CYS A 301 -1.23 -22.37 -8.10
N TRP A 302 -1.28 -21.96 -9.37
CA TRP A 302 -2.47 -22.07 -10.20
C TRP A 302 -2.17 -22.82 -11.48
N SER A 303 -3.12 -23.61 -11.95
CA SER A 303 -3.03 -24.22 -13.25
C SER A 303 -3.00 -23.14 -14.33
N PRO A 304 -1.99 -23.09 -15.19
CA PRO A 304 -1.93 -22.11 -16.27
C PRO A 304 -3.04 -22.29 -17.32
N LYS A 305 -3.60 -23.50 -17.42
CA LYS A 305 -4.65 -23.81 -18.39
C LYS A 305 -6.05 -23.45 -17.86
N THR A 306 -6.33 -23.76 -16.61
CA THR A 306 -7.68 -23.66 -16.03
C THR A 306 -7.84 -22.51 -15.04
N GLY A 307 -6.75 -21.94 -14.54
CA GLY A 307 -6.76 -20.93 -13.48
C GLY A 307 -7.10 -21.47 -12.08
N PHE A 308 -7.36 -22.76 -11.91
CA PHE A 308 -7.67 -23.32 -10.59
C PHE A 308 -6.44 -23.36 -9.68
N ALA A 309 -6.62 -22.97 -8.43
CA ALA A 309 -5.58 -23.02 -7.41
C ALA A 309 -5.20 -24.48 -7.06
N ASN A 310 -3.92 -24.67 -6.70
CA ASN A 310 -3.34 -25.94 -6.25
C ASN A 310 -3.41 -27.09 -7.28
N ASN A 311 -3.60 -26.79 -8.56
CA ASN A 311 -3.61 -27.76 -9.64
C ASN A 311 -2.36 -27.62 -10.51
N PHE A 312 -1.66 -28.73 -10.72
CA PHE A 312 -0.62 -28.86 -11.72
C PHE A 312 -1.17 -29.65 -12.92
N TRP A 313 -0.93 -29.16 -14.12
CA TRP A 313 -1.28 -29.91 -15.31
C TRP A 313 -0.08 -30.73 -15.77
N PHE A 314 -0.29 -32.03 -15.85
CA PHE A 314 0.61 -32.92 -16.55
C PHE A 314 -0.03 -33.25 -17.89
N TYR A 315 0.70 -33.06 -18.99
CA TYR A 315 0.32 -33.63 -20.28
C TYR A 315 0.70 -35.09 -20.25
N GLY A 316 -0.29 -35.98 -20.31
CA GLY A 316 -0.13 -37.35 -20.66
C GLY A 316 -0.29 -37.54 -22.16
#